data_ff388d4eeaeb153f5410b972e83432c1
#
_entry.id   ff388d4eeaeb153f5410b972e83432c1
#
_cell.length_a   1.000
_cell.length_b   1.000
_cell.length_c   1.000
_cell.angle_alpha   90.00
_cell.angle_beta   90.00
_cell.angle_gamma   90.00
#
_symmetry.space_group_name_H-M   'P 1'
#
loop_
_entity.id
_entity.type
_entity.pdbx_description
1 polymer ?
#
loop_
_entity_poly.entity_id
_entity_poly.type
_entity_poly.pdbx_seq_one_letter_code
_entity_poly.pdbx_strand_id
1 'polypeptide(L)'
;FLYYHGGGYSMGSPESHYSLVSYLADISGTTVYVPDYRLGPENKYPAQLDDGVKTYMSLINDFGYSHNQIAIGGDSAGGNLALITLLKLKELNANLPSSVALLSPWADPSGSGESYTEDMADRDILLGPIMKNVWKNDDELYHFYIDEKDVDKKNALMFPLGGDYKNCPPI
;
A
#
# COMPACT_ATOMS: atom_id res chain seq x y z
N PHE A 1 -7.22 -14.03 1.01
CA PHE A 1 -6.14 -13.06 0.84
C PHE A 1 -6.75 -11.69 0.60
N LEU A 2 -6.43 -10.69 1.41
CA LEU A 2 -6.84 -9.31 1.22
C LEU A 2 -5.75 -8.59 0.42
N TYR A 3 -6.06 -8.23 -0.81
CA TYR A 3 -5.13 -7.62 -1.75
C TYR A 3 -5.48 -6.16 -2.02
N TYR A 4 -4.55 -5.26 -1.77
CA TYR A 4 -4.67 -3.85 -2.10
C TYR A 4 -3.97 -3.58 -3.44
N HIS A 5 -4.72 -3.02 -4.39
CA HIS A 5 -4.19 -2.75 -5.74
C HIS A 5 -3.20 -1.58 -5.75
N GLY A 6 -2.28 -1.57 -6.70
CA GLY A 6 -1.38 -0.46 -6.96
C GLY A 6 -2.05 0.69 -7.71
N GLY A 7 -1.26 1.69 -8.10
CA GLY A 7 -1.71 2.85 -8.87
C GLY A 7 -1.43 4.19 -8.20
N GLY A 8 -0.37 4.28 -7.36
CA GLY A 8 0.10 5.55 -6.77
C GLY A 8 -0.94 6.25 -5.89
N TYR A 9 -1.93 5.53 -5.38
CA TYR A 9 -3.08 6.06 -4.64
C TYR A 9 -3.99 7.02 -5.45
N SER A 10 -3.75 7.17 -6.75
CA SER A 10 -4.48 8.09 -7.63
C SER A 10 -5.20 7.39 -8.79
N MET A 11 -4.92 6.13 -9.01
CA MET A 11 -5.51 5.31 -10.07
C MET A 11 -5.57 3.84 -9.68
N GLY A 12 -6.13 3.01 -10.55
CA GLY A 12 -6.32 1.59 -10.30
C GLY A 12 -7.70 1.29 -9.73
N SER A 13 -8.07 0.03 -9.78
CA SER A 13 -9.34 -0.50 -9.24
C SER A 13 -9.25 -2.01 -9.14
N PRO A 14 -10.22 -2.69 -8.49
CA PRO A 14 -10.34 -4.15 -8.56
C PRO A 14 -10.37 -4.68 -9.99
N GLU A 15 -11.04 -3.98 -10.92
CA GLU A 15 -11.16 -4.37 -12.33
C GLU A 15 -9.81 -4.29 -13.05
N SER A 16 -9.01 -3.25 -12.81
CA SER A 16 -7.70 -3.08 -13.44
C SER A 16 -6.71 -4.16 -13.02
N HIS A 17 -6.91 -4.76 -11.84
CA HIS A 17 -6.07 -5.83 -11.28
C HIS A 17 -6.69 -7.23 -11.42
N TYR A 18 -7.85 -7.33 -12.08
CA TYR A 18 -8.60 -8.59 -12.19
C TYR A 18 -7.75 -9.77 -12.67
N SER A 19 -6.93 -9.58 -13.71
CA SER A 19 -6.09 -10.65 -14.25
C SER A 19 -5.07 -11.16 -13.24
N LEU A 20 -4.44 -10.26 -12.50
CA LEU A 20 -3.46 -10.61 -11.47
C LEU A 20 -4.12 -11.34 -10.31
N VAL A 21 -5.19 -10.76 -9.76
CA VAL A 21 -5.82 -11.29 -8.54
C VAL A 21 -6.58 -12.60 -8.80
N SER A 22 -7.16 -12.79 -10.00
CA SER A 22 -7.75 -14.07 -10.38
C SER A 22 -6.70 -15.16 -10.56
N TYR A 23 -5.53 -14.84 -11.12
CA TYR A 23 -4.42 -15.77 -11.19
C TYR A 23 -3.90 -16.14 -9.78
N LEU A 24 -3.75 -15.16 -8.89
CA LEU A 24 -3.36 -15.41 -7.49
C LEU A 24 -4.39 -16.31 -6.77
N ALA A 25 -5.68 -16.09 -6.99
CA ALA A 25 -6.74 -16.93 -6.42
C ALA A 25 -6.64 -18.36 -6.93
N ASP A 26 -6.44 -18.54 -8.24
CA ASP A 26 -6.33 -19.84 -8.88
C ASP A 26 -5.13 -20.65 -8.35
N ILE A 27 -3.92 -20.07 -8.40
CA ILE A 27 -2.70 -20.79 -8.00
C ILE A 27 -2.59 -21.05 -6.50
N SER A 28 -3.22 -20.18 -5.66
CA SER A 28 -3.19 -20.34 -4.21
C SER A 28 -4.35 -21.17 -3.66
N GLY A 29 -5.40 -21.37 -4.45
CA GLY A 29 -6.65 -22.00 -4.00
C GLY A 29 -7.37 -21.20 -2.90
N THR A 30 -7.10 -19.88 -2.79
CA THR A 30 -7.68 -19.01 -1.76
C THR A 30 -8.63 -17.98 -2.35
N THR A 31 -9.60 -17.53 -1.57
CA THR A 31 -10.41 -16.36 -1.94
C THR A 31 -9.57 -15.10 -1.84
N VAL A 32 -9.57 -14.28 -2.89
CA VAL A 32 -8.91 -12.97 -2.89
C VAL A 32 -9.97 -11.88 -2.81
N TYR A 33 -9.86 -11.03 -1.80
CA TYR A 33 -10.68 -9.84 -1.61
C TYR A 33 -9.88 -8.62 -2.07
N VAL A 34 -10.46 -7.79 -2.92
CA VAL A 34 -9.83 -6.58 -3.45
C VAL A 34 -10.76 -5.41 -3.15
N PRO A 35 -10.46 -4.59 -2.13
CA PRO A 35 -11.28 -3.43 -1.84
C PRO A 35 -11.11 -2.35 -2.91
N ASP A 36 -12.21 -1.69 -3.26
CA ASP A 36 -12.22 -0.44 -4.02
C ASP A 36 -12.02 0.72 -3.03
N TYR A 37 -10.77 0.87 -2.56
CA TYR A 37 -10.45 1.89 -1.58
C TYR A 37 -10.38 3.29 -2.20
N ARG A 38 -10.69 4.30 -1.42
CA ARG A 38 -10.74 5.70 -1.87
C ARG A 38 -9.39 6.17 -2.38
N LEU A 39 -9.41 6.88 -3.51
CA LEU A 39 -8.21 7.39 -4.19
C LEU A 39 -8.09 8.91 -4.06
N GLY A 40 -6.84 9.39 -4.17
CA GLY A 40 -6.52 10.79 -4.37
C GLY A 40 -6.71 11.22 -5.85
N PRO A 41 -6.78 12.53 -6.11
CA PRO A 41 -6.67 13.61 -5.12
C PRO A 41 -7.96 13.90 -4.34
N GLU A 42 -9.11 13.28 -4.71
CA GLU A 42 -10.42 13.54 -4.11
C GLU A 42 -10.46 13.12 -2.63
N ASN A 43 -9.73 12.06 -2.29
CA ASN A 43 -9.62 11.58 -0.93
C ASN A 43 -8.15 11.47 -0.54
N LYS A 44 -7.72 12.39 0.30
CA LYS A 44 -6.34 12.41 0.81
C LYS A 44 -6.16 11.45 1.99
N TYR A 45 -4.90 11.15 2.31
CA TYR A 45 -4.54 10.47 3.55
C TYR A 45 -5.23 11.15 4.75
N PRO A 46 -5.81 10.40 5.71
CA PRO A 46 -5.65 8.94 5.89
C PRO A 46 -6.76 8.07 5.25
N ALA A 47 -7.53 8.57 4.28
CA ALA A 47 -8.70 7.85 3.75
C ALA A 47 -8.36 6.41 3.29
N GLN A 48 -7.24 6.21 2.61
CA GLN A 48 -6.80 4.91 2.13
C GLN A 48 -6.48 3.96 3.30
N LEU A 49 -5.79 4.46 4.33
CA LEU A 49 -5.47 3.70 5.53
C LEU A 49 -6.74 3.28 6.29
N ASP A 50 -7.69 4.22 6.43
CA ASP A 50 -8.97 3.95 7.09
C ASP A 50 -9.74 2.83 6.36
N ASP A 51 -9.77 2.89 5.02
CA ASP A 51 -10.42 1.87 4.20
C ASP A 51 -9.70 0.52 4.30
N GLY A 52 -8.36 0.53 4.30
CA GLY A 52 -7.56 -0.67 4.46
C GLY A 52 -7.82 -1.39 5.78
N VAL A 53 -7.76 -0.63 6.89
CA VAL A 53 -8.04 -1.16 8.24
C VAL A 53 -9.49 -1.63 8.35
N LYS A 54 -10.45 -0.83 7.86
CA LYS A 54 -11.87 -1.17 7.89
C LYS A 54 -12.15 -2.47 7.15
N THR A 55 -11.56 -2.65 5.97
CA THR A 55 -11.77 -3.88 5.18
C THR A 55 -11.20 -5.09 5.90
N TYR A 56 -9.99 -4.99 6.48
CA TYR A 56 -9.42 -6.07 7.28
C TYR A 56 -10.32 -6.44 8.45
N MET A 57 -10.79 -5.45 9.20
CA MET A 57 -11.67 -5.67 10.35
C MET A 57 -13.03 -6.24 9.94
N SER A 58 -13.56 -5.86 8.78
CA SER A 58 -14.81 -6.42 8.23
C SER A 58 -14.67 -7.90 7.88
N LEU A 59 -13.52 -8.35 7.34
CA LEU A 59 -13.28 -9.77 7.11
C LEU A 59 -13.39 -10.59 8.41
N ILE A 60 -12.98 -10.02 9.53
CA ILE A 60 -13.09 -10.69 10.83
C ILE A 60 -14.51 -10.58 11.38
N ASN A 61 -15.08 -9.38 11.45
CA ASN A 61 -16.30 -9.10 12.19
C ASN A 61 -17.57 -9.48 11.43
N ASP A 62 -17.59 -9.26 10.10
CA ASP A 62 -18.79 -9.43 9.27
C ASP A 62 -18.75 -10.74 8.49
N PHE A 63 -17.55 -11.16 8.02
CA PHE A 63 -17.37 -12.40 7.26
C PHE A 63 -16.96 -13.60 8.12
N GLY A 64 -16.58 -13.38 9.37
CA GLY A 64 -16.29 -14.47 10.33
C GLY A 64 -14.93 -15.14 10.16
N TYR A 65 -14.00 -14.55 9.40
CA TYR A 65 -12.64 -15.08 9.31
C TYR A 65 -11.87 -14.86 10.62
N SER A 66 -11.09 -15.85 11.03
CA SER A 66 -10.08 -15.63 12.06
C SER A 66 -8.89 -14.88 11.46
N HIS A 67 -8.25 -13.99 12.23
CA HIS A 67 -7.10 -13.21 11.79
C HIS A 67 -5.95 -14.07 11.21
N ASN A 68 -5.77 -15.28 11.75
CA ASN A 68 -4.75 -16.23 11.28
C ASN A 68 -5.11 -16.93 9.94
N GLN A 69 -6.33 -16.73 9.43
CA GLN A 69 -6.76 -17.16 8.10
C GLN A 69 -6.64 -16.04 7.06
N ILE A 70 -6.25 -14.84 7.46
CA ILE A 70 -6.15 -13.67 6.59
C ILE A 70 -4.69 -13.35 6.37
N ALA A 71 -4.22 -13.46 5.13
CA ALA A 71 -3.02 -12.79 4.67
C ALA A 71 -3.39 -11.45 4.03
N ILE A 72 -2.55 -10.44 4.15
CA ILE A 72 -2.72 -9.15 3.44
C ILE A 72 -1.58 -8.92 2.47
N GLY A 73 -1.78 -8.09 1.46
CA GLY A 73 -0.70 -7.74 0.54
C GLY A 73 -1.14 -6.79 -0.55
N GLY A 74 -0.24 -6.51 -1.47
CA GLY A 74 -0.51 -5.63 -2.61
C GLY A 74 0.75 -5.27 -3.38
N ASP A 75 0.56 -4.55 -4.47
CA ASP A 75 1.62 -4.07 -5.34
C ASP A 75 1.79 -2.55 -5.22
N SER A 76 3.02 -2.04 -5.37
CA SER A 76 3.30 -0.60 -5.43
C SER A 76 2.68 0.17 -4.25
N ALA A 77 1.77 1.12 -4.51
CA ALA A 77 1.00 1.84 -3.49
C ALA A 77 0.11 0.90 -2.65
N GLY A 78 -0.43 -0.19 -3.24
CA GLY A 78 -1.15 -1.22 -2.49
C GLY A 78 -0.25 -1.99 -1.53
N GLY A 79 1.01 -2.20 -1.90
CA GLY A 79 2.03 -2.73 -0.99
C GLY A 79 2.36 -1.77 0.17
N ASN A 80 2.40 -0.46 -0.11
CA ASN A 80 2.45 0.56 0.94
C ASN A 80 1.24 0.46 1.86
N LEU A 81 0.02 0.38 1.29
CA LEU A 81 -1.22 0.28 2.07
C LEU A 81 -1.24 -0.97 2.96
N ALA A 82 -0.73 -2.11 2.47
CA ALA A 82 -0.60 -3.32 3.28
C ALA A 82 0.32 -3.10 4.50
N LEU A 83 1.48 -2.45 4.30
CA LEU A 83 2.42 -2.13 5.37
C LEU A 83 1.84 -1.17 6.40
N ILE A 84 1.23 -0.05 5.96
CA ILE A 84 0.66 0.92 6.90
C ILE A 84 -0.59 0.37 7.60
N THR A 85 -1.38 -0.49 6.94
CA THR A 85 -2.48 -1.22 7.58
C THR A 85 -1.95 -2.14 8.69
N LEU A 86 -0.89 -2.92 8.42
CA LEU A 86 -0.25 -3.76 9.43
C LEU A 86 0.22 -2.96 10.64
N LEU A 87 0.93 -1.84 10.40
CA LEU A 87 1.42 -0.96 11.46
C LEU A 87 0.28 -0.33 12.26
N LYS A 88 -0.81 0.06 11.59
CA LYS A 88 -2.00 0.61 12.26
C LYS A 88 -2.71 -0.43 13.11
N LEU A 89 -2.85 -1.65 12.63
CA LEU A 89 -3.40 -2.76 13.42
C LEU A 89 -2.56 -3.04 14.68
N LYS A 90 -1.23 -3.00 14.54
CA LYS A 90 -0.30 -3.13 15.67
C LYS A 90 -0.48 -1.99 16.67
N GLU A 91 -0.57 -0.74 16.22
CA GLU A 91 -0.82 0.45 17.07
C GLU A 91 -2.14 0.32 17.85
N LEU A 92 -3.17 -0.22 17.19
CA LEU A 92 -4.48 -0.46 17.80
C LEU A 92 -4.50 -1.69 18.74
N ASN A 93 -3.39 -2.43 18.87
CA ASN A 93 -3.33 -3.72 19.56
C ASN A 93 -4.37 -4.72 19.03
N ALA A 94 -4.72 -4.63 17.76
CA ALA A 94 -5.63 -5.56 17.10
C ALA A 94 -4.91 -6.88 16.76
N ASN A 95 -5.69 -7.91 16.49
CA ASN A 95 -5.15 -9.17 15.97
C ASN A 95 -4.54 -8.95 14.58
N LEU A 96 -3.26 -9.29 14.40
CA LEU A 96 -2.55 -9.12 13.15
C LEU A 96 -2.86 -10.24 12.15
N PRO A 97 -2.72 -10.00 10.82
CA PRO A 97 -2.89 -11.05 9.81
C PRO A 97 -1.84 -12.16 9.96
N SER A 98 -2.04 -13.28 9.29
CA SER A 98 -1.12 -14.43 9.31
C SER A 98 0.21 -14.15 8.61
N SER A 99 0.19 -13.33 7.56
CA SER A 99 1.36 -12.95 6.77
C SER A 99 1.07 -11.72 5.91
N VAL A 100 2.15 -11.14 5.38
CA VAL A 100 2.09 -10.02 4.41
C VAL A 100 2.85 -10.42 3.15
N ALA A 101 2.29 -10.18 1.96
CA ALA A 101 2.94 -10.45 0.68
C ALA A 101 3.01 -9.16 -0.15
N LEU A 102 4.21 -8.73 -0.48
CA LEU A 102 4.45 -7.45 -1.14
C LEU A 102 5.05 -7.65 -2.54
N LEU A 103 4.47 -6.98 -3.54
CA LEU A 103 4.97 -6.95 -4.90
C LEU A 103 5.49 -5.54 -5.21
N SER A 104 6.82 -5.38 -5.21
CA SER A 104 7.46 -4.07 -5.45
C SER A 104 6.79 -2.94 -4.68
N PRO A 105 6.71 -3.01 -3.35
CA PRO A 105 5.97 -2.04 -2.54
C PRO A 105 6.58 -0.65 -2.62
N TRP A 106 5.73 0.39 -2.66
CA TRP A 106 6.18 1.77 -2.51
C TRP A 106 6.42 2.08 -1.03
N ALA A 107 7.48 1.48 -0.47
CA ALA A 107 7.78 1.55 0.96
C ALA A 107 8.35 2.91 1.41
N ASP A 108 8.97 3.64 0.48
CA ASP A 108 9.53 4.97 0.73
C ASP A 108 8.96 6.03 -0.23
N PRO A 109 7.83 6.64 0.10
CA PRO A 109 7.28 7.73 -0.70
C PRO A 109 8.17 8.98 -0.78
N SER A 110 9.15 9.14 0.12
CA SER A 110 10.08 10.27 0.10
C SER A 110 11.15 10.17 -0.98
N GLY A 111 11.29 8.99 -1.61
CA GLY A 111 12.30 8.77 -2.65
C GLY A 111 13.75 8.88 -2.17
N SER A 112 14.03 8.50 -0.91
CA SER A 112 15.37 8.60 -0.33
C SER A 112 16.32 7.48 -0.76
N GLY A 113 15.81 6.44 -1.45
CA GLY A 113 16.58 5.29 -1.89
C GLY A 113 17.60 5.63 -3.00
N GLU A 114 18.71 4.89 -3.04
CA GLU A 114 19.78 5.09 -4.04
C GLU A 114 19.31 4.96 -5.50
N SER A 115 18.19 4.28 -5.73
CA SER A 115 17.57 4.14 -7.06
C SER A 115 16.76 5.37 -7.51
N TYR A 116 16.52 6.33 -6.62
CA TYR A 116 15.82 7.58 -6.94
C TYR A 116 16.81 8.65 -7.44
N THR A 117 17.48 8.38 -8.56
CA THR A 117 18.44 9.31 -9.21
C THR A 117 18.05 9.50 -10.66
N GLU A 118 18.52 10.62 -11.28
CA GLU A 118 18.27 10.90 -12.69
C GLU A 118 18.78 9.76 -13.61
N ASP A 119 19.97 9.21 -13.31
CA ASP A 119 20.56 8.12 -14.09
C ASP A 119 19.72 6.82 -14.01
N MET A 120 19.14 6.52 -12.86
CA MET A 120 18.25 5.37 -12.71
C MET A 120 16.88 5.63 -13.33
N ALA A 121 16.38 6.85 -13.27
CA ALA A 121 15.13 7.23 -13.95
C ALA A 121 15.22 7.10 -15.47
N ASP A 122 16.41 7.26 -16.07
CA ASP A 122 16.62 7.02 -17.49
C ASP A 122 16.44 5.54 -17.88
N ARG A 123 16.61 4.64 -16.95
CA ARG A 123 16.47 3.19 -17.12
C ARG A 123 15.10 2.65 -16.75
N ASP A 124 14.33 3.40 -15.98
CA ASP A 124 12.98 3.02 -15.56
C ASP A 124 11.93 3.53 -16.55
N ILE A 125 11.40 2.61 -17.35
CA ILE A 125 10.42 2.94 -18.39
C ILE A 125 9.04 3.30 -17.84
N LEU A 126 8.74 2.93 -16.61
CA LEU A 126 7.45 3.17 -15.95
C LEU A 126 7.48 4.44 -15.09
N LEU A 127 8.36 4.47 -14.09
CA LEU A 127 8.41 5.55 -13.11
C LEU A 127 9.34 6.70 -13.54
N GLY A 128 10.34 6.42 -14.36
CA GLY A 128 11.32 7.42 -14.76
C GLY A 128 10.73 8.71 -15.35
N PRO A 129 9.76 8.64 -16.29
CA PRO A 129 9.11 9.83 -16.81
C PRO A 129 8.34 10.62 -15.75
N ILE A 130 7.71 9.92 -14.79
CA ILE A 130 6.97 10.54 -13.68
C ILE A 130 7.94 11.23 -12.75
N MET A 131 9.01 10.56 -12.33
CA MET A 131 10.03 11.08 -11.43
C MET A 131 10.70 12.32 -12.00
N LYS A 132 11.08 12.31 -13.28
CA LYS A 132 11.68 13.47 -13.96
C LYS A 132 10.73 14.67 -13.99
N ASN A 133 9.43 14.44 -14.17
CA ASN A 133 8.43 15.51 -14.14
C ASN A 133 8.27 16.09 -12.73
N VAL A 134 8.25 15.24 -11.71
CA VAL A 134 8.20 15.64 -10.30
C VAL A 134 9.41 16.49 -9.94
N TRP A 135 10.63 16.01 -10.21
CA TRP A 135 11.87 16.77 -9.92
C TRP A 135 11.95 18.10 -10.67
N LYS A 136 11.53 18.14 -11.94
CA LYS A 136 11.52 19.37 -12.74
C LYS A 136 10.62 20.45 -12.13
N ASN A 137 9.56 20.06 -11.45
CA ASN A 137 8.58 20.96 -10.84
C ASN A 137 8.83 21.17 -9.33
N ASP A 138 9.92 20.64 -8.80
CA ASP A 138 10.25 20.70 -7.36
C ASP A 138 9.09 20.15 -6.50
N ASP A 139 8.48 19.07 -6.95
CA ASP A 139 7.33 18.43 -6.33
C ASP A 139 7.73 17.11 -5.67
N GLU A 140 6.84 16.49 -4.94
CA GLU A 140 7.04 15.20 -4.28
C GLU A 140 5.96 14.21 -4.71
N LEU A 141 6.37 12.95 -4.97
CA LEU A 141 5.46 11.90 -5.45
C LEU A 141 4.23 11.67 -4.55
N TYR A 142 4.38 11.90 -3.25
CA TYR A 142 3.30 11.66 -2.28
C TYR A 142 2.25 12.78 -2.21
N HIS A 143 2.47 13.95 -2.83
CA HIS A 143 1.49 15.05 -2.81
C HIS A 143 0.16 14.71 -3.49
N PHE A 144 0.13 13.67 -4.32
CA PHE A 144 -1.11 13.16 -4.88
C PHE A 144 -2.10 12.65 -3.82
N TYR A 145 -1.60 12.14 -2.69
CA TYR A 145 -2.44 11.53 -1.67
C TYR A 145 -2.20 12.04 -0.24
N ILE A 146 -1.16 12.83 0.02
CA ILE A 146 -0.94 13.50 1.31
C ILE A 146 -0.97 15.01 1.08
N ASP A 147 -1.70 15.75 1.90
CA ASP A 147 -1.61 17.20 1.88
C ASP A 147 -0.26 17.66 2.45
N GLU A 148 0.38 18.62 1.79
CA GLU A 148 1.71 19.13 2.16
C GLU A 148 1.80 19.54 3.65
N LYS A 149 0.76 20.18 4.17
CA LYS A 149 0.67 20.60 5.58
C LYS A 149 0.61 19.44 6.58
N ASP A 150 0.22 18.25 6.14
CA ASP A 150 0.02 17.06 6.97
C ASP A 150 1.18 16.06 6.87
N VAL A 151 2.18 16.35 6.02
CA VAL A 151 3.33 15.47 5.81
C VAL A 151 4.21 15.39 7.04
N ASP A 152 4.36 14.20 7.59
CA ASP A 152 5.37 13.86 8.59
C ASP A 152 6.21 12.67 8.11
N LYS A 153 7.41 12.95 7.59
CA LYS A 153 8.34 11.93 7.07
C LYS A 153 8.82 10.93 8.14
N LYS A 154 8.56 11.20 9.42
CA LYS A 154 8.86 10.28 10.54
C LYS A 154 7.67 9.37 10.88
N ASN A 155 6.50 9.68 10.37
CA ASN A 155 5.31 8.89 10.62
C ASN A 155 5.33 7.63 9.75
N ALA A 156 5.52 6.47 10.38
CA ALA A 156 5.53 5.18 9.70
C ALA A 156 4.20 4.79 9.05
N LEU A 157 3.09 5.45 9.40
CA LEU A 157 1.80 5.28 8.73
C LEU A 157 1.69 6.10 7.41
N MET A 158 2.71 6.88 7.08
CA MET A 158 2.88 7.57 5.80
C MET A 158 4.10 7.03 5.05
N PHE A 159 5.20 6.78 5.77
CA PHE A 159 6.50 6.34 5.25
C PHE A 159 6.91 5.03 5.92
N PRO A 160 6.33 3.88 5.51
CA PRO A 160 6.45 2.62 6.24
C PRO A 160 7.85 2.02 6.28
N LEU A 161 8.79 2.47 5.45
CA LEU A 161 10.18 2.02 5.51
C LEU A 161 10.81 2.19 6.90
N GLY A 162 10.43 3.26 7.63
CA GLY A 162 10.86 3.53 9.01
C GLY A 162 10.04 2.84 10.10
N GLY A 163 9.13 1.93 9.75
CA GLY A 163 8.23 1.29 10.70
C GLY A 163 8.89 0.28 11.64
N ASP A 164 8.32 0.11 12.82
CA ASP A 164 8.71 -0.96 13.75
C ASP A 164 7.91 -2.24 13.47
N TYR A 165 8.54 -3.17 12.77
CA TYR A 165 7.98 -4.48 12.41
C TYR A 165 8.28 -5.60 13.42
N LYS A 166 8.84 -5.28 14.57
CA LYS A 166 9.08 -6.26 15.64
C LYS A 166 7.74 -6.88 16.08
N ASN A 167 7.72 -8.20 16.20
CA ASN A 167 6.53 -8.98 16.53
C ASN A 167 5.38 -8.89 15.49
N CYS A 168 5.67 -8.44 14.27
CA CYS A 168 4.76 -8.58 13.15
C CYS A 168 4.84 -10.00 12.55
N PRO A 169 3.82 -10.43 11.78
CA PRO A 169 3.88 -11.68 11.02
C PRO A 169 4.98 -11.62 9.95
N PRO A 170 5.31 -12.76 9.30
CA PRO A 170 6.21 -12.77 8.15
C PRO A 170 5.78 -11.79 7.06
N ILE A 171 6.77 -11.05 6.51
CA ILE A 171 6.60 -10.09 5.42
C ILE A 171 7.45 -10.53 4.24
#